data_355d59182cfbd5bd490aea6c48a15dc3
#
_entry.id   355d59182cfbd5bd490aea6c48a15dc3
#
_cell.length_a   1.000
_cell.length_b   1.000
_cell.length_c   1.000
_cell.angle_alpha   90.00
_cell.angle_beta   90.00
_cell.angle_gamma   90.00
#
_symmetry.space_group_name_H-M   'P 1'
#
loop_
_entity.id
_entity.type
_entity.pdbx_description
1 polymer ?
#
loop_
_entity_poly.entity_id
_entity_poly.type
_entity_poly.pdbx_seq_one_letter_code
_entity_poly.pdbx_strand_id
1 'polypeptide(L)'
;MIERINKGARMSDAVIHQGTLYYTAVPLNIENDIYLQMQSTLADIDQMLKTAGTDKSKVLDVTIFLTNSRDLEGMNRAWDEWVDAENAPVRCTVQAILMNPDWKVEVKVIAAI
;
A
#
# COMPACT_ATOMS: atom_id res chain seq x y z
N MET A 1 17.74 -15.58 -5.66
CA MET A 1 17.63 -15.66 -4.19
C MET A 1 16.44 -14.85 -3.74
N ILE A 2 15.72 -15.32 -2.72
CA ILE A 2 14.59 -14.60 -2.17
C ILE A 2 15.06 -13.83 -0.94
N GLU A 3 14.85 -12.53 -0.95
CA GLU A 3 15.15 -11.67 0.20
C GLU A 3 13.84 -11.42 0.97
N ARG A 4 13.89 -11.56 2.29
CA ARG A 4 12.75 -11.33 3.16
C ARG A 4 13.09 -10.23 4.16
N ILE A 5 12.21 -9.22 4.25
CA ILE A 5 12.40 -8.07 5.14
C ILE A 5 11.52 -8.26 6.36
N ASN A 6 12.10 -8.15 7.55
CA ASN A 6 11.41 -8.34 8.83
C ASN A 6 10.64 -9.66 8.89
N LYS A 7 11.35 -10.74 8.60
CA LYS A 7 10.78 -12.07 8.58
C LYS A 7 10.32 -12.52 9.97
N GLY A 8 9.04 -12.87 10.08
CA GLY A 8 8.46 -13.49 11.26
C GLY A 8 8.10 -14.96 10.98
N ALA A 9 7.56 -15.62 12.00
CA ALA A 9 7.14 -17.01 11.87
C ALA A 9 5.89 -17.16 10.98
N ARG A 10 5.04 -16.16 10.95
CA ARG A 10 3.78 -16.18 10.19
C ARG A 10 3.90 -15.50 8.85
N MET A 11 4.68 -14.44 8.75
CA MET A 11 4.80 -13.65 7.54
C MET A 11 6.05 -12.77 7.58
N SER A 12 6.46 -12.27 6.43
CA SER A 12 7.44 -11.20 6.31
C SER A 12 6.72 -9.89 6.01
N ASP A 13 7.32 -8.76 6.37
CA ASP A 13 6.76 -7.45 5.99
C ASP A 13 6.81 -7.26 4.47
N ALA A 14 7.96 -7.62 3.88
CA ALA A 14 8.15 -7.53 2.44
C ALA A 14 8.99 -8.68 1.92
N VAL A 15 8.83 -8.98 0.64
CA VAL A 15 9.63 -9.99 -0.07
C VAL A 15 10.14 -9.38 -1.36
N ILE A 16 11.42 -9.61 -1.65
CA ILE A 16 12.05 -9.21 -2.91
C ILE A 16 12.53 -10.46 -3.63
N HIS A 17 12.14 -10.62 -4.89
CA HIS A 17 12.54 -11.74 -5.72
C HIS A 17 12.62 -11.31 -7.17
N GLN A 18 13.78 -11.54 -7.79
CA GLN A 18 14.02 -11.28 -9.21
C GLN A 18 13.61 -9.86 -9.63
N GLY A 19 14.05 -8.86 -8.86
CA GLY A 19 13.79 -7.46 -9.18
C GLY A 19 12.36 -7.00 -8.90
N THR A 20 11.61 -7.76 -8.11
CA THR A 20 10.22 -7.42 -7.76
C THR A 20 10.05 -7.40 -6.25
N LEU A 21 9.43 -6.33 -5.76
CA LEU A 21 9.06 -6.14 -4.36
C LEU A 21 7.57 -6.46 -4.18
N TYR A 22 7.27 -7.22 -3.12
CA TYR A 22 5.90 -7.53 -2.69
C TYR A 22 5.71 -6.99 -1.28
N TYR A 23 4.70 -6.15 -1.09
CA TYR A 23 4.48 -5.49 0.21
C TYR A 23 2.99 -5.27 0.47
N THR A 24 2.60 -5.34 1.73
CA THR A 24 1.26 -4.98 2.19
C THR A 24 1.38 -3.91 3.28
N ALA A 25 0.68 -2.80 3.11
CA ALA A 25 0.71 -1.68 4.03
C ALA A 25 -0.66 -1.45 4.67
N VAL A 26 -0.63 -1.03 5.92
CA VAL A 26 -1.81 -0.66 6.71
C VAL A 26 -1.62 0.74 7.27
N PRO A 27 -2.70 1.42 7.70
CA PRO A 27 -2.56 2.79 8.21
C PRO A 27 -1.69 2.85 9.45
N LEU A 28 -0.74 3.80 9.47
CA LEU A 28 0.02 4.16 10.67
C LEU A 28 -0.77 5.17 11.50
N ASN A 29 -1.59 6.00 10.86
CA ASN A 29 -2.53 6.91 11.50
C ASN A 29 -3.90 6.24 11.49
N ILE A 30 -4.44 5.89 12.65
CA ILE A 30 -5.70 5.18 12.79
C ILE A 30 -6.86 6.10 13.21
N GLU A 31 -6.72 7.40 13.06
CA GLU A 31 -7.84 8.32 13.23
C GLU A 31 -8.98 7.93 12.30
N ASN A 32 -10.21 8.21 12.74
CA ASN A 32 -11.42 7.84 11.99
C ASN A 32 -11.64 8.79 10.79
N ASP A 33 -10.69 8.78 9.85
CA ASP A 33 -10.67 9.64 8.67
C ASP A 33 -9.94 8.91 7.55
N ILE A 34 -10.66 8.59 6.49
CA ILE A 34 -10.10 7.80 5.38
C ILE A 34 -8.94 8.51 4.67
N TYR A 35 -9.04 9.81 4.49
CA TYR A 35 -7.97 10.57 3.84
C TYR A 35 -6.66 10.46 4.62
N LEU A 36 -6.70 10.67 5.95
CA LEU A 36 -5.53 10.59 6.82
C LEU A 36 -5.00 9.16 6.89
N GLN A 37 -5.88 8.17 6.97
CA GLN A 37 -5.46 6.77 6.98
C GLN A 37 -4.76 6.40 5.68
N MET A 38 -5.36 6.74 4.54
CA MET A 38 -4.76 6.45 3.24
C MET A 38 -3.44 7.18 3.04
N GLN A 39 -3.37 8.44 3.45
CA GLN A 39 -2.14 9.23 3.37
C GLN A 39 -1.01 8.56 4.16
N SER A 40 -1.28 8.08 5.38
CA SER A 40 -0.28 7.40 6.20
C SER A 40 0.11 6.04 5.62
N THR A 41 -0.83 5.33 5.00
CA THR A 41 -0.55 4.06 4.32
C THR A 41 0.37 4.26 3.12
N LEU A 42 0.12 5.29 2.32
CA LEU A 42 0.96 5.62 1.16
C LEU A 42 2.35 6.09 1.59
N ALA A 43 2.46 6.83 2.70
CA ALA A 43 3.75 7.21 3.26
C ALA A 43 4.57 5.99 3.71
N ASP A 44 3.91 4.99 4.28
CA ASP A 44 4.56 3.72 4.65
C ASP A 44 5.06 2.98 3.41
N ILE A 45 4.26 2.97 2.34
CA ILE A 45 4.68 2.38 1.05
C ILE A 45 5.92 3.11 0.52
N ASP A 46 5.93 4.44 0.54
CA ASP A 46 7.11 5.21 0.11
C ASP A 46 8.36 4.80 0.88
N GLN A 47 8.24 4.62 2.19
CA GLN A 47 9.37 4.22 3.04
C GLN A 47 9.88 2.83 2.65
N MET A 48 8.98 1.88 2.40
CA MET A 48 9.38 0.53 2.00
C MET A 48 10.01 0.53 0.60
N LEU A 49 9.46 1.30 -0.33
CA LEU A 49 10.05 1.44 -1.67
C LEU A 49 11.48 1.97 -1.57
N LYS A 50 11.71 2.98 -0.74
CA LYS A 50 13.03 3.54 -0.52
C LYS A 50 13.97 2.51 0.09
N THR A 51 13.52 1.75 1.08
CA THR A 51 14.29 0.67 1.69
C THR A 51 14.71 -0.37 0.65
N ALA A 52 13.84 -0.68 -0.29
CA ALA A 52 14.10 -1.65 -1.35
C ALA A 52 14.94 -1.08 -2.51
N GLY A 53 15.24 0.22 -2.49
CA GLY A 53 16.05 0.87 -3.54
C GLY A 53 15.24 1.24 -4.78
N THR A 54 13.96 1.50 -4.65
CA THR A 54 13.09 1.89 -5.75
C THR A 54 12.23 3.10 -5.36
N ASP A 55 11.24 3.44 -6.15
CA ASP A 55 10.34 4.56 -5.88
C ASP A 55 8.96 4.32 -6.52
N LYS A 56 8.02 5.22 -6.25
CA LYS A 56 6.63 5.05 -6.69
C LYS A 56 6.43 5.05 -8.20
N SER A 57 7.39 5.56 -8.96
CA SER A 57 7.31 5.51 -10.43
C SER A 57 7.42 4.09 -10.97
N LYS A 58 7.87 3.15 -10.14
CA LYS A 58 8.08 1.74 -10.51
C LYS A 58 7.07 0.80 -9.87
N VAL A 59 6.02 1.32 -9.27
CA VAL A 59 4.92 0.51 -8.77
C VAL A 59 4.16 -0.06 -9.96
N LEU A 60 3.92 -1.37 -9.93
CA LEU A 60 3.34 -2.09 -11.06
C LEU A 60 1.86 -2.40 -10.84
N ASP A 61 1.50 -2.81 -9.64
CA ASP A 61 0.16 -3.31 -9.33
C ASP A 61 -0.21 -2.97 -7.90
N VAL A 62 -1.42 -2.48 -7.71
CA VAL A 62 -1.94 -2.09 -6.40
C VAL A 62 -3.34 -2.65 -6.22
N THR A 63 -3.56 -3.30 -5.07
CA THR A 63 -4.89 -3.70 -4.63
C THR A 63 -5.22 -2.90 -3.37
N ILE A 64 -6.32 -2.16 -3.42
CA ILE A 64 -6.80 -1.38 -2.28
C ILE A 64 -8.03 -2.08 -1.71
N PHE A 65 -7.95 -2.47 -0.43
CA PHE A 65 -9.08 -3.00 0.32
C PHE A 65 -9.67 -1.87 1.15
N LEU A 66 -10.95 -1.54 0.92
CA LEU A 66 -11.64 -0.41 1.51
C LEU A 66 -12.85 -0.92 2.28
N THR A 67 -13.00 -0.54 3.56
CA THR A 67 -14.07 -1.12 4.39
C THR A 67 -15.44 -0.56 4.07
N ASN A 68 -15.52 0.64 3.50
CA ASN A 68 -16.78 1.29 3.17
C ASN A 68 -16.68 2.00 1.83
N SER A 69 -17.60 1.67 0.92
CA SER A 69 -17.62 2.29 -0.41
C SER A 69 -17.81 3.82 -0.37
N ARG A 70 -18.41 4.34 0.70
CA ARG A 70 -18.55 5.81 0.89
C ARG A 70 -17.21 6.52 1.07
N ASP A 71 -16.15 5.78 1.41
CA ASP A 71 -14.82 6.32 1.60
C ASP A 71 -14.01 6.41 0.30
N LEU A 72 -14.58 5.98 -0.83
CA LEU A 72 -13.85 5.94 -2.11
C LEU A 72 -13.31 7.32 -2.51
N GLU A 73 -14.11 8.37 -2.38
CA GLU A 73 -13.71 9.71 -2.79
C GLU A 73 -12.55 10.24 -1.93
N GLY A 74 -12.63 10.08 -0.61
CA GLY A 74 -11.56 10.50 0.30
C GLY A 74 -10.28 9.70 0.10
N MET A 75 -10.40 8.40 -0.15
CA MET A 75 -9.27 7.54 -0.47
C MET A 75 -8.62 7.98 -1.79
N ASN A 76 -9.42 8.21 -2.82
CA ASN A 76 -8.92 8.67 -4.12
C ASN A 76 -8.26 10.04 -4.04
N ARG A 77 -8.70 10.92 -3.16
CA ARG A 77 -8.06 12.22 -2.96
C ARG A 77 -6.61 12.03 -2.50
N ALA A 78 -6.37 11.17 -1.52
CA ALA A 78 -5.02 10.87 -1.05
C ALA A 78 -4.20 10.18 -2.14
N TRP A 79 -4.80 9.24 -2.85
CA TRP A 79 -4.17 8.54 -3.97
C TRP A 79 -3.74 9.51 -5.08
N ASP A 80 -4.62 10.41 -5.50
CA ASP A 80 -4.35 11.35 -6.59
C ASP A 80 -3.21 12.31 -6.23
N GLU A 81 -3.07 12.67 -4.96
CA GLU A 81 -1.97 13.50 -4.47
C GLU A 81 -0.64 12.74 -4.41
N TRP A 82 -0.69 11.41 -4.35
CA TRP A 82 0.50 10.59 -4.17
C TRP A 82 1.00 9.97 -5.46
N VAL A 83 0.11 9.46 -6.31
CA VAL A 83 0.48 8.67 -7.48
C VAL A 83 1.33 9.47 -8.46
N ASP A 84 2.33 8.79 -9.06
CA ASP A 84 3.03 9.34 -10.22
C ASP A 84 2.11 9.20 -11.43
N ALA A 85 1.48 10.30 -11.84
CA ALA A 85 0.47 10.29 -12.89
C ALA A 85 1.00 9.84 -14.25
N GLU A 86 2.31 10.00 -14.48
CA GLU A 86 2.94 9.57 -15.75
C GLU A 86 3.25 8.07 -15.74
N ASN A 87 3.29 7.45 -14.55
CA ASN A 87 3.65 6.06 -14.36
C ASN A 87 2.66 5.34 -13.45
N ALA A 88 1.37 5.62 -13.62
CA ALA A 88 0.33 5.05 -12.77
C ALA A 88 0.29 3.52 -12.90
N PRO A 89 0.20 2.80 -11.78
CA PRO A 89 0.12 1.33 -11.80
C PRO A 89 -1.26 0.84 -12.20
N VAL A 90 -1.36 -0.44 -12.49
CA VAL A 90 -2.65 -1.14 -12.47
C VAL A 90 -3.19 -1.07 -11.05
N ARG A 91 -4.48 -0.77 -10.89
CA ARG A 91 -5.11 -0.67 -9.57
C ARG A 91 -6.49 -1.28 -9.56
N CYS A 92 -6.82 -2.06 -8.53
CA CYS A 92 -8.20 -2.40 -8.23
C CYS A 92 -8.53 -1.99 -6.80
N THR A 93 -9.80 -1.63 -6.56
CA THR A 93 -10.32 -1.28 -5.25
C THR A 93 -11.46 -2.22 -4.92
N VAL A 94 -11.34 -2.90 -3.77
CA VAL A 94 -12.28 -3.93 -3.33
C VAL A 94 -12.82 -3.54 -1.96
N GLN A 95 -14.14 -3.69 -1.77
CA GLN A 95 -14.71 -3.52 -0.45
C GLN A 95 -14.54 -4.81 0.34
N ALA A 96 -14.00 -4.71 1.56
CA ALA A 96 -13.75 -5.86 2.42
C ALA A 96 -13.75 -5.45 3.90
N ILE A 97 -14.12 -6.38 4.75
CA ILE A 97 -13.96 -6.22 6.20
C ILE A 97 -12.49 -6.55 6.52
N LEU A 98 -11.81 -5.65 7.22
CA LEU A 98 -10.41 -5.84 7.61
C LEU A 98 -10.31 -6.42 9.02
N MET A 99 -9.15 -7.04 9.31
CA MET A 99 -8.97 -7.74 10.59
C MET A 99 -8.90 -6.77 11.78
N ASN A 100 -8.31 -5.58 11.61
CA ASN A 100 -8.34 -4.55 12.64
C ASN A 100 -9.54 -3.64 12.40
N PRO A 101 -10.48 -3.54 13.35
CA PRO A 101 -11.70 -2.73 13.14
C PRO A 101 -11.44 -1.23 13.02
N ASP A 102 -10.26 -0.76 13.43
CA ASP A 102 -9.89 0.66 13.30
C ASP A 102 -9.33 0.99 11.91
N TRP A 103 -8.99 0.00 11.11
CA TRP A 103 -8.52 0.22 9.74
C TRP A 103 -9.69 0.43 8.78
N LYS A 104 -9.62 1.49 7.99
CA LYS A 104 -10.55 1.76 6.89
C LYS A 104 -9.99 1.29 5.56
N VAL A 105 -8.69 1.03 5.50
CA VAL A 105 -7.99 0.70 4.24
C VAL A 105 -6.80 -0.20 4.50
N GLU A 106 -6.51 -1.06 3.55
CA GLU A 106 -5.29 -1.86 3.48
C GLU A 106 -4.85 -1.91 2.03
N VAL A 107 -3.55 -1.78 1.77
CA VAL A 107 -3.03 -1.67 0.40
C VAL A 107 -1.95 -2.70 0.17
N LYS A 108 -2.15 -3.54 -0.86
CA LYS A 108 -1.15 -4.48 -1.33
C LYS A 108 -0.49 -3.91 -2.57
N VAL A 109 0.85 -3.92 -2.59
CA VAL A 109 1.62 -3.30 -3.66
C VAL A 109 2.68 -4.25 -4.20
N ILE A 110 2.85 -4.22 -5.53
CA ILE A 110 3.92 -4.91 -6.24
C ILE A 110 4.68 -3.86 -7.04
N ALA A 111 5.99 -3.83 -6.88
CA ALA A 111 6.83 -2.82 -7.52
C ALA A 111 8.07 -3.45 -8.15
N ALA A 112 8.55 -2.85 -9.23
CA ALA A 112 9.87 -3.17 -9.78
C ALA A 112 10.97 -2.47 -8.98
N ILE A 113 12.14 -3.05 -8.99
CA ILE A 113 13.33 -2.48 -8.36
C ILE A 113 14.35 -2.07 -9.44
#